data_70d46d6dad1be798ebce5021cda0428d
#
_entry.id   70d46d6dad1be798ebce5021cda0428d
#
_cell.length_a   1.000
_cell.length_b   1.000
_cell.length_c   1.000
_cell.angle_alpha   90.00
_cell.angle_beta   90.00
_cell.angle_gamma   90.00
#
_symmetry.space_group_name_H-M   'P 1'
#
loop_
_entity.id
_entity.type
_entity.pdbx_description
1 polymer ?
#
loop_
_entity_poly.entity_id
_entity_poly.type
_entity_poly.pdbx_seq_one_letter_code
_entity_poly.pdbx_strand_id
1 'polypeptide(L)'
;MKLSSILLQIIGKMHGERSKNAALYILRGKKSGQTLSDVKYFNLKPYFSILPKVEVDEYEEAIHLLQKEHLIEIKDQLVFITEIGFEQLQQLPSTHFKGWSYRGKELLFFRRLSLVVQTVSNIKNGNRSFLPIESDRTIQIFVKRFFMNRPLADPEFARQIGKELIKAIVQSGMSEEQKLIFAYRLTGYKNAAMTYDQLSIELKRSPSSIRLLFLESLHRLLPIVEHKKEFPIMSSIAADIRIVEDLTESATATKQLYLQGLTMEEIAAKRNLKLSTIEDHFVEMAIHDERFPIHSFVTERDVQAVRLKMKELQTKRLRVLKDEFQALSYFQLRLILSINTGGQDD
;
A
#
# COMPACT_ATOMS: atom_id res chain seq x y z
N MET A 1 1.66 -11.14 -14.09
CA MET A 1 0.79 -10.07 -13.51
C MET A 1 0.93 -8.81 -14.35
N LYS A 2 -0.17 -8.20 -14.80
CA LYS A 2 -0.18 -6.96 -15.61
C LYS A 2 -0.82 -5.83 -14.81
N LEU A 3 -0.49 -4.58 -15.13
CA LEU A 3 -1.14 -3.41 -14.52
C LEU A 3 -2.65 -3.40 -14.80
N SER A 4 -3.06 -3.75 -16.02
CA SER A 4 -4.48 -3.89 -16.38
C SER A 4 -5.24 -4.87 -15.49
N SER A 5 -4.62 -6.00 -15.11
CA SER A 5 -5.24 -6.97 -14.18
C SER A 5 -5.46 -6.38 -12.77
N ILE A 6 -4.50 -5.58 -12.28
CA ILE A 6 -4.64 -4.88 -10.99
C ILE A 6 -5.73 -3.81 -11.06
N LEU A 7 -5.78 -3.06 -12.17
CA LEU A 7 -6.83 -2.06 -12.40
C LEU A 7 -8.21 -2.69 -12.48
N LEU A 8 -8.36 -3.84 -13.14
CA LEU A 8 -9.63 -4.55 -13.21
C LEU A 8 -10.11 -4.98 -11.81
N GLN A 9 -9.19 -5.45 -10.95
CA GLN A 9 -9.51 -5.80 -9.55
C GLN A 9 -9.95 -4.57 -8.73
N ILE A 10 -9.28 -3.42 -8.91
CA ILE A 10 -9.63 -2.16 -8.21
C ILE A 10 -11.00 -1.65 -8.71
N ILE A 11 -11.20 -1.59 -10.03
CA ILE A 11 -12.43 -1.10 -10.66
C ILE A 11 -13.61 -1.99 -10.29
N GLY A 12 -13.44 -3.32 -10.32
CA GLY A 12 -14.50 -4.25 -9.91
C GLY A 12 -14.98 -3.99 -8.47
N LYS A 13 -14.07 -3.68 -7.55
CA LYS A 13 -14.42 -3.33 -6.17
C LYS A 13 -15.09 -1.96 -6.01
N MET A 14 -14.92 -1.04 -6.96
CA MET A 14 -15.55 0.29 -6.93
C MET A 14 -17.00 0.30 -7.43
N HIS A 15 -17.49 -0.80 -8.01
CA HIS A 15 -18.89 -0.98 -8.42
C HIS A 15 -19.47 0.17 -9.27
N GLY A 16 -18.68 0.80 -10.15
CA GLY A 16 -19.13 1.92 -10.98
C GLY A 16 -19.33 3.25 -10.24
N GLU A 17 -18.91 3.36 -8.98
CA GLU A 17 -19.13 4.56 -8.17
C GLU A 17 -18.06 5.63 -8.28
N ARG A 18 -16.97 5.35 -8.99
CA ARG A 18 -15.81 6.26 -9.08
C ARG A 18 -15.32 6.43 -10.51
N SER A 19 -14.66 7.57 -10.72
CA SER A 19 -13.98 7.84 -12.00
C SER A 19 -12.71 6.98 -12.14
N LYS A 20 -12.23 6.86 -13.39
CA LYS A 20 -10.96 6.18 -13.65
C LYS A 20 -9.79 6.70 -12.80
N ASN A 21 -9.75 8.00 -12.52
CA ASN A 21 -8.66 8.61 -11.75
C ASN A 21 -8.61 8.14 -10.28
N ALA A 22 -9.71 7.61 -9.74
CA ALA A 22 -9.71 7.11 -8.35
C ALA A 22 -8.74 5.92 -8.20
N ALA A 23 -8.70 4.99 -9.17
CA ALA A 23 -7.76 3.88 -9.16
C ALA A 23 -6.29 4.36 -9.21
N LEU A 24 -6.00 5.37 -10.04
CA LEU A 24 -4.66 5.99 -10.10
C LEU A 24 -4.25 6.60 -8.76
N TYR A 25 -5.16 7.32 -8.10
CA TYR A 25 -4.89 7.93 -6.80
C TYR A 25 -4.61 6.88 -5.70
N ILE A 26 -5.32 5.76 -5.73
CA ILE A 26 -5.10 4.65 -4.81
C ILE A 26 -3.73 4.02 -5.07
N LEU A 27 -3.41 3.68 -6.32
CA LEU A 27 -2.11 3.11 -6.69
C LEU A 27 -0.94 4.03 -6.29
N ARG A 28 -1.10 5.34 -6.47
CA ARG A 28 -0.09 6.35 -6.08
C ARG A 28 -0.04 6.64 -4.58
N GLY A 29 -1.03 6.20 -3.81
CA GLY A 29 -1.10 6.47 -2.37
C GLY A 29 -1.41 7.93 -2.04
N LYS A 30 -2.29 8.58 -2.83
CA LYS A 30 -2.71 9.96 -2.58
C LYS A 30 -3.44 10.05 -1.24
N LYS A 31 -2.95 10.93 -0.35
CA LYS A 31 -3.48 11.12 1.00
C LYS A 31 -4.57 12.20 1.06
N SER A 32 -5.54 12.20 0.12
CA SER A 32 -6.73 13.04 0.25
C SER A 32 -7.83 12.32 1.02
N GLY A 33 -8.65 13.05 1.76
CA GLY A 33 -9.76 12.47 2.52
C GLY A 33 -10.66 11.56 1.67
N GLN A 34 -10.95 11.95 0.41
CA GLN A 34 -11.73 11.11 -0.51
C GLN A 34 -11.01 9.78 -0.82
N THR A 35 -9.71 9.82 -1.16
CA THR A 35 -8.96 8.61 -1.48
C THR A 35 -8.86 7.66 -0.29
N LEU A 36 -8.60 8.20 0.92
CA LEU A 36 -8.54 7.40 2.15
C LEU A 36 -9.88 6.76 2.48
N SER A 37 -10.97 7.50 2.30
CA SER A 37 -12.33 6.98 2.42
C SER A 37 -12.59 5.85 1.42
N ASP A 38 -12.25 6.04 0.14
CA ASP A 38 -12.44 5.04 -0.91
C ASP A 38 -11.65 3.76 -0.63
N VAL A 39 -10.41 3.89 -0.14
CA VAL A 39 -9.58 2.74 0.27
C VAL A 39 -10.28 1.88 1.32
N LYS A 40 -10.96 2.51 2.28
CA LYS A 40 -11.73 1.80 3.30
C LYS A 40 -13.04 1.25 2.75
N TYR A 41 -13.83 2.08 2.06
CA TYR A 41 -15.20 1.73 1.60
C TYR A 41 -15.21 0.57 0.60
N PHE A 42 -14.18 0.46 -0.22
CA PHE A 42 -14.08 -0.54 -1.28
C PHE A 42 -13.06 -1.64 -0.98
N ASN A 43 -12.59 -1.76 0.27
CA ASN A 43 -11.58 -2.76 0.66
C ASN A 43 -10.33 -2.72 -0.23
N LEU A 44 -9.81 -1.51 -0.52
CA LEU A 44 -8.67 -1.28 -1.42
C LEU A 44 -7.33 -1.09 -0.69
N LYS A 45 -7.28 -1.34 0.63
CA LYS A 45 -6.04 -1.31 1.43
C LYS A 45 -4.87 -2.08 0.79
N PRO A 46 -5.07 -3.27 0.19
CA PRO A 46 -3.98 -3.99 -0.46
C PRO A 46 -3.30 -3.19 -1.57
N TYR A 47 -4.05 -2.40 -2.34
CA TYR A 47 -3.56 -1.69 -3.53
C TYR A 47 -3.07 -0.27 -3.25
N PHE A 48 -3.25 0.25 -2.03
CA PHE A 48 -2.89 1.61 -1.68
C PHE A 48 -1.38 1.81 -1.71
N SER A 49 -0.91 2.80 -2.52
CA SER A 49 0.50 3.18 -2.61
C SER A 49 1.45 2.07 -3.11
N ILE A 50 0.95 1.07 -3.87
CA ILE A 50 1.81 0.03 -4.43
C ILE A 50 2.62 0.51 -5.65
N LEU A 51 2.18 1.55 -6.33
CA LEU A 51 2.85 2.16 -7.48
C LEU A 51 2.92 3.68 -7.33
N PRO A 52 3.68 4.23 -6.36
CA PRO A 52 3.71 5.67 -6.07
C PRO A 52 4.18 6.52 -7.25
N LYS A 53 4.96 5.92 -8.16
CA LYS A 53 5.59 6.55 -9.31
C LYS A 53 5.10 5.97 -10.64
N VAL A 54 3.87 5.42 -10.69
CA VAL A 54 3.32 4.98 -11.97
C VAL A 54 3.11 6.20 -12.87
N GLU A 55 3.65 6.13 -14.08
CA GLU A 55 3.48 7.20 -15.06
C GLU A 55 2.03 7.24 -15.57
N VAL A 56 1.57 8.45 -15.91
CA VAL A 56 0.19 8.64 -16.38
C VAL A 56 -0.04 7.89 -17.68
N ASP A 57 0.93 7.91 -18.59
CA ASP A 57 0.83 7.23 -19.88
C ASP A 57 0.71 5.71 -19.72
N GLU A 58 1.54 5.10 -18.85
CA GLU A 58 1.45 3.66 -18.52
C GLU A 58 0.06 3.30 -17.94
N TYR A 59 -0.49 4.19 -17.11
CA TYR A 59 -1.83 4.02 -16.55
C TYR A 59 -2.92 4.12 -17.61
N GLU A 60 -2.89 5.15 -18.46
CA GLU A 60 -3.87 5.37 -19.53
C GLU A 60 -3.83 4.24 -20.59
N GLU A 61 -2.64 3.75 -20.93
CA GLU A 61 -2.49 2.58 -21.80
C GLU A 61 -3.18 1.34 -21.20
N ALA A 62 -3.01 1.11 -19.90
CA ALA A 62 -3.66 -0.02 -19.23
C ALA A 62 -5.20 0.14 -19.18
N ILE A 63 -5.71 1.35 -18.97
CA ILE A 63 -7.16 1.65 -19.04
C ILE A 63 -7.67 1.44 -20.47
N HIS A 64 -6.95 1.95 -21.47
CA HIS A 64 -7.32 1.77 -22.89
C HIS A 64 -7.36 0.28 -23.29
N LEU A 65 -6.40 -0.50 -22.80
CA LEU A 65 -6.38 -1.95 -23.02
C LEU A 65 -7.65 -2.62 -22.46
N LEU A 66 -8.05 -2.27 -21.24
CA LEU A 66 -9.27 -2.80 -20.61
C LEU A 66 -10.54 -2.42 -21.39
N GLN A 67 -10.61 -1.19 -21.94
CA GLN A 67 -11.72 -0.76 -22.79
C GLN A 67 -11.73 -1.49 -24.15
N LYS A 68 -10.56 -1.64 -24.77
CA LYS A 68 -10.39 -2.35 -26.05
C LYS A 68 -10.79 -3.82 -25.94
N GLU A 69 -10.49 -4.44 -24.80
CA GLU A 69 -10.87 -5.83 -24.50
C GLU A 69 -12.33 -5.94 -23.98
N HIS A 70 -13.09 -4.84 -23.97
CA HIS A 70 -14.47 -4.76 -23.48
C HIS A 70 -14.64 -5.22 -22.02
N LEU A 71 -13.59 -5.10 -21.19
CA LEU A 71 -13.64 -5.48 -19.77
C LEU A 71 -14.22 -4.38 -18.89
N ILE A 72 -14.09 -3.13 -19.32
CA ILE A 72 -14.66 -1.94 -18.67
C ILE A 72 -15.31 -1.00 -19.69
N GLU A 73 -16.27 -0.20 -19.21
CA GLU A 73 -16.84 0.93 -19.95
C GLU A 73 -16.76 2.20 -19.09
N ILE A 74 -16.68 3.35 -19.76
CA ILE A 74 -16.69 4.66 -19.12
C ILE A 74 -17.93 5.41 -19.56
N LYS A 75 -18.83 5.73 -18.59
CA LYS A 75 -20.06 6.52 -18.80
C LYS A 75 -20.07 7.66 -17.81
N ASP A 76 -20.31 8.87 -18.24
CA ASP A 76 -20.38 10.07 -17.38
C ASP A 76 -19.19 10.21 -16.42
N GLN A 77 -17.97 9.93 -16.92
CA GLN A 77 -16.70 9.88 -16.17
C GLN A 77 -16.59 8.74 -15.13
N LEU A 78 -17.61 7.93 -14.94
CA LEU A 78 -17.58 6.77 -14.06
C LEU A 78 -17.10 5.54 -14.83
N VAL A 79 -16.37 4.65 -14.13
CA VAL A 79 -15.85 3.40 -14.71
C VAL A 79 -16.65 2.23 -14.19
N PHE A 80 -17.21 1.46 -15.12
CA PHE A 80 -17.98 0.26 -14.83
C PHE A 80 -17.24 -0.97 -15.34
N ILE A 81 -17.28 -2.05 -14.58
CA ILE A 81 -16.88 -3.37 -15.07
C ILE A 81 -18.05 -3.94 -15.90
N THR A 82 -17.74 -4.55 -17.04
CA THR A 82 -18.72 -5.24 -17.88
C THR A 82 -18.94 -6.68 -17.40
N GLU A 83 -19.92 -7.40 -17.97
CA GLU A 83 -20.11 -8.83 -17.71
C GLU A 83 -18.85 -9.63 -18.07
N ILE A 84 -18.25 -9.37 -19.24
CA ILE A 84 -17.00 -10.02 -19.69
C ILE A 84 -15.86 -9.68 -18.71
N GLY A 85 -15.80 -8.41 -18.26
CA GLY A 85 -14.83 -7.97 -17.26
C GLY A 85 -14.99 -8.69 -15.92
N PHE A 86 -16.23 -8.92 -15.49
CA PHE A 86 -16.52 -9.65 -14.25
C PHE A 86 -16.12 -11.14 -14.36
N GLU A 87 -16.41 -11.80 -15.46
CA GLU A 87 -15.95 -13.17 -15.73
C GLU A 87 -14.42 -13.27 -15.72
N GLN A 88 -13.75 -12.32 -16.40
CA GLN A 88 -12.30 -12.23 -16.41
C GLN A 88 -11.74 -11.99 -15.00
N LEU A 89 -12.38 -11.14 -14.19
CA LEU A 89 -11.99 -10.85 -12.81
C LEU A 89 -12.00 -12.12 -11.94
N GLN A 90 -12.99 -12.99 -12.11
CA GLN A 90 -13.08 -14.26 -11.37
C GLN A 90 -11.95 -15.25 -11.71
N GLN A 91 -11.38 -15.14 -12.91
CA GLN A 91 -10.27 -15.98 -13.36
C GLN A 91 -8.89 -15.43 -12.95
N LEU A 92 -8.82 -14.17 -12.48
CA LEU A 92 -7.55 -13.61 -12.05
C LEU A 92 -7.07 -14.26 -10.75
N PRO A 93 -5.78 -14.55 -10.64
CA PRO A 93 -5.22 -15.07 -9.40
C PRO A 93 -5.35 -14.01 -8.29
N SER A 94 -5.55 -14.50 -7.06
CA SER A 94 -5.53 -13.64 -5.89
C SER A 94 -4.17 -12.94 -5.75
N THR A 95 -4.19 -11.65 -5.42
CA THR A 95 -2.97 -10.88 -5.16
C THR A 95 -2.70 -10.78 -3.65
N HIS A 96 -1.42 -10.69 -3.28
CA HIS A 96 -1.00 -10.63 -1.88
C HIS A 96 -0.36 -9.29 -1.54
N PHE A 97 -0.81 -8.22 -2.18
CA PHE A 97 -0.35 -6.89 -1.85
C PHE A 97 -0.75 -6.50 -0.41
N LYS A 98 0.10 -5.72 0.23
CA LYS A 98 -0.10 -5.13 1.57
C LYS A 98 0.29 -3.65 1.55
N GLY A 99 -0.17 -2.94 0.51
CA GLY A 99 0.23 -1.57 0.24
C GLY A 99 -0.03 -0.63 1.41
N TRP A 100 -1.16 -0.77 2.10
CA TRP A 100 -1.47 0.02 3.29
C TRP A 100 -0.47 -0.14 4.42
N SER A 101 0.05 -1.36 4.61
CA SER A 101 0.99 -1.67 5.69
C SER A 101 2.40 -1.14 5.45
N TYR A 102 2.80 -0.92 4.18
CA TYR A 102 4.18 -0.57 3.85
C TYR A 102 4.33 0.75 3.09
N ARG A 103 3.38 1.13 2.24
CA ARG A 103 3.30 2.44 1.54
C ARG A 103 4.61 2.86 0.88
N GLY A 104 5.31 1.94 0.20
CA GLY A 104 6.59 2.17 -0.48
C GLY A 104 7.84 1.88 0.37
N LYS A 105 7.72 1.68 1.70
CA LYS A 105 8.86 1.34 2.57
C LYS A 105 9.40 -0.09 2.34
N GLU A 106 8.63 -0.96 1.68
CA GLU A 106 9.10 -2.29 1.27
C GLU A 106 10.34 -2.22 0.38
N LEU A 107 10.46 -1.18 -0.44
CA LEU A 107 11.67 -0.96 -1.25
C LEU A 107 12.86 -0.53 -0.38
N LEU A 108 12.64 0.22 0.69
CA LEU A 108 13.69 0.57 1.65
C LEU A 108 14.22 -0.69 2.35
N PHE A 109 13.33 -1.61 2.77
CA PHE A 109 13.75 -2.92 3.29
C PHE A 109 14.64 -3.65 2.30
N PHE A 110 14.22 -3.76 1.04
CA PHE A 110 14.99 -4.48 0.02
C PHE A 110 16.36 -3.84 -0.24
N ARG A 111 16.43 -2.52 -0.31
CA ARG A 111 17.70 -1.80 -0.48
C ARG A 111 18.68 -2.06 0.67
N ARG A 112 18.17 -2.05 1.93
CA ARG A 112 18.96 -2.44 3.11
C ARG A 112 19.43 -3.89 3.02
N LEU A 113 18.53 -4.81 2.72
CA LEU A 113 18.82 -6.23 2.55
C LEU A 113 19.87 -6.46 1.45
N SER A 114 19.72 -5.82 0.31
CA SER A 114 20.66 -5.94 -0.82
C SER A 114 22.06 -5.50 -0.43
N LEU A 115 22.21 -4.37 0.28
CA LEU A 115 23.51 -3.91 0.76
C LEU A 115 24.09 -4.82 1.87
N VAL A 116 23.25 -5.39 2.74
CA VAL A 116 23.69 -6.39 3.73
C VAL A 116 24.24 -7.63 3.03
N VAL A 117 23.49 -8.17 2.06
CA VAL A 117 23.89 -9.36 1.27
C VAL A 117 25.17 -9.08 0.48
N GLN A 118 25.28 -7.92 -0.18
CA GLN A 118 26.49 -7.51 -0.88
C GLN A 118 27.70 -7.46 0.06
N THR A 119 27.53 -6.82 1.22
CA THR A 119 28.61 -6.67 2.21
C THR A 119 29.11 -8.03 2.69
N VAL A 120 28.20 -8.88 3.16
CA VAL A 120 28.52 -10.22 3.68
C VAL A 120 29.19 -11.09 2.61
N SER A 121 28.65 -11.07 1.39
CA SER A 121 29.15 -11.84 0.26
C SER A 121 30.58 -11.43 -0.11
N ASN A 122 30.88 -10.12 -0.14
CA ASN A 122 32.22 -9.61 -0.44
C ASN A 122 33.23 -9.95 0.68
N ILE A 123 32.88 -9.68 1.93
CA ILE A 123 33.74 -9.97 3.08
C ILE A 123 34.10 -11.46 3.18
N LYS A 124 33.07 -12.34 3.03
CA LYS A 124 33.26 -13.80 3.01
C LYS A 124 34.26 -14.24 1.94
N ASN A 125 34.35 -13.55 0.80
CA ASN A 125 35.28 -13.84 -0.27
C ASN A 125 36.60 -13.01 -0.20
N GLY A 126 36.90 -12.39 0.94
CA GLY A 126 38.13 -11.61 1.15
C GLY A 126 38.17 -10.25 0.49
N ASN A 127 37.07 -9.84 -0.20
CA ASN A 127 36.98 -8.53 -0.83
C ASN A 127 36.45 -7.48 0.14
N ARG A 128 37.38 -6.69 0.70
CA ARG A 128 37.05 -5.59 1.64
C ARG A 128 36.88 -4.23 0.96
N SER A 129 37.25 -4.14 -0.32
CA SER A 129 37.18 -2.91 -1.11
C SER A 129 36.20 -3.10 -2.26
N PHE A 130 34.91 -2.87 -2.01
CA PHE A 130 33.87 -2.93 -3.03
C PHE A 130 33.06 -1.63 -3.03
N LEU A 131 32.51 -1.26 -4.19
CA LEU A 131 31.59 -0.14 -4.29
C LEU A 131 30.19 -0.59 -3.80
N PRO A 132 29.61 0.09 -2.80
CA PRO A 132 28.25 -0.21 -2.36
C PRO A 132 27.23 -0.04 -3.49
N ILE A 133 26.33 -0.99 -3.65
CA ILE A 133 25.20 -0.90 -4.61
C ILE A 133 24.28 0.29 -4.30
N GLU A 134 24.27 0.75 -3.05
CA GLU A 134 23.46 1.83 -2.58
C GLU A 134 24.28 3.10 -2.38
N SER A 135 23.89 4.19 -3.07
CA SER A 135 24.50 5.52 -2.91
C SER A 135 23.88 6.33 -1.77
N ASP A 136 22.68 5.95 -1.31
CA ASP A 136 21.94 6.62 -0.24
C ASP A 136 22.68 6.47 1.10
N ARG A 137 23.13 7.60 1.65
CA ARG A 137 23.87 7.64 2.91
C ARG A 137 23.08 7.10 4.10
N THR A 138 21.75 7.27 4.10
CA THR A 138 20.91 6.80 5.22
C THR A 138 20.91 5.26 5.27
N ILE A 139 20.82 4.61 4.11
CA ILE A 139 20.91 3.16 3.98
C ILE A 139 22.32 2.66 4.34
N GLN A 140 23.36 3.34 3.87
CA GLN A 140 24.75 2.98 4.22
C GLN A 140 24.99 3.10 5.73
N ILE A 141 24.50 4.16 6.38
CA ILE A 141 24.60 4.34 7.84
C ILE A 141 23.83 3.24 8.57
N PHE A 142 22.62 2.92 8.11
CA PHE A 142 21.82 1.83 8.68
C PHE A 142 22.62 0.50 8.64
N VAL A 143 23.18 0.13 7.48
CA VAL A 143 23.92 -1.11 7.32
C VAL A 143 25.23 -1.11 8.13
N LYS A 144 25.94 0.02 8.22
CA LYS A 144 27.10 0.15 9.11
C LYS A 144 26.71 -0.10 10.57
N ARG A 145 25.63 0.50 11.06
CA ARG A 145 25.11 0.28 12.41
C ARG A 145 24.64 -1.16 12.63
N PHE A 146 24.01 -1.74 11.62
CA PHE A 146 23.60 -3.15 11.65
C PHE A 146 24.77 -4.09 11.92
N PHE A 147 25.97 -3.82 11.35
CA PHE A 147 27.16 -4.64 11.55
C PHE A 147 28.02 -4.23 12.76
N MET A 148 27.77 -3.08 13.40
CA MET A 148 28.64 -2.55 14.46
C MET A 148 28.85 -3.54 15.63
N ASN A 149 27.78 -4.27 16.01
CA ASN A 149 27.80 -5.25 17.11
C ASN A 149 27.58 -6.68 16.62
N ARG A 150 27.95 -6.99 15.37
CA ARG A 150 27.78 -8.31 14.77
C ARG A 150 29.09 -8.79 14.15
N PRO A 151 29.39 -10.11 14.22
CA PRO A 151 30.65 -10.66 13.78
C PRO A 151 30.71 -10.78 12.25
N LEU A 152 30.85 -9.64 11.55
CA LEU A 152 30.82 -9.57 10.08
C LEU A 152 31.89 -10.46 9.42
N ALA A 153 33.04 -10.66 10.06
CA ALA A 153 34.13 -11.51 9.55
C ALA A 153 33.92 -13.02 9.84
N ASP A 154 32.92 -13.37 10.66
CA ASP A 154 32.58 -14.76 10.98
C ASP A 154 31.82 -15.42 9.83
N PRO A 155 32.37 -16.49 9.21
CA PRO A 155 31.65 -17.21 8.16
C PRO A 155 30.32 -17.82 8.61
N GLU A 156 30.16 -18.15 9.91
CA GLU A 156 28.91 -18.69 10.43
C GLU A 156 27.81 -17.64 10.46
N PHE A 157 28.14 -16.40 10.81
CA PHE A 157 27.19 -15.30 10.73
C PHE A 157 26.69 -15.07 9.29
N ALA A 158 27.60 -15.16 8.31
CA ALA A 158 27.21 -15.11 6.88
C ALA A 158 26.26 -16.25 6.50
N ARG A 159 26.48 -17.47 7.01
CA ARG A 159 25.58 -18.60 6.80
C ARG A 159 24.22 -18.40 7.46
N GLN A 160 24.18 -17.84 8.66
CA GLN A 160 22.94 -17.53 9.37
C GLN A 160 22.06 -16.55 8.60
N ILE A 161 22.64 -15.47 8.07
CA ILE A 161 21.91 -14.52 7.20
C ILE A 161 21.30 -15.26 5.99
N GLY A 162 22.10 -16.09 5.32
CA GLY A 162 21.62 -16.87 4.18
C GLY A 162 20.52 -17.86 4.55
N LYS A 163 20.66 -18.59 5.68
CA LYS A 163 19.67 -19.55 6.17
C LYS A 163 18.35 -18.86 6.51
N GLU A 164 18.38 -17.72 7.24
CA GLU A 164 17.16 -16.97 7.56
C GLU A 164 16.48 -16.46 6.29
N LEU A 165 17.23 -15.90 5.33
CA LEU A 165 16.67 -15.37 4.10
C LEU A 165 16.01 -16.49 3.27
N ILE A 166 16.69 -17.62 3.07
CA ILE A 166 16.16 -18.76 2.32
C ILE A 166 14.91 -19.31 3.02
N LYS A 167 14.95 -19.49 4.34
CA LYS A 167 13.81 -19.94 5.13
C LYS A 167 12.61 -19.00 4.98
N ALA A 168 12.83 -17.70 5.06
CA ALA A 168 11.78 -16.69 4.90
C ALA A 168 11.18 -16.72 3.49
N ILE A 169 12.00 -16.85 2.44
CA ILE A 169 11.55 -16.97 1.05
C ILE A 169 10.70 -18.24 0.87
N VAL A 170 11.10 -19.37 1.43
CA VAL A 170 10.33 -20.62 1.36
C VAL A 170 8.97 -20.46 2.06
N GLN A 171 8.94 -19.85 3.24
CA GLN A 171 7.70 -19.66 4.00
C GLN A 171 6.79 -18.56 3.42
N SER A 172 7.31 -17.66 2.59
CA SER A 172 6.55 -16.52 2.07
C SER A 172 5.48 -16.90 1.04
N GLY A 173 5.49 -18.14 0.51
CA GLY A 173 4.58 -18.56 -0.53
C GLY A 173 4.81 -17.87 -1.89
N MET A 174 6.01 -17.37 -2.15
CA MET A 174 6.40 -16.85 -3.45
C MET A 174 6.35 -17.94 -4.51
N SER A 175 5.88 -17.61 -5.71
CA SER A 175 6.03 -18.49 -6.89
C SER A 175 7.50 -18.62 -7.28
N GLU A 176 7.83 -19.65 -8.08
CA GLU A 176 9.21 -19.84 -8.57
C GLU A 176 9.68 -18.61 -9.40
N GLU A 177 8.79 -18.02 -10.20
CA GLU A 177 9.10 -16.80 -10.96
C GLU A 177 9.41 -15.62 -10.00
N GLN A 178 8.64 -15.48 -8.91
CA GLN A 178 8.88 -14.42 -7.90
C GLN A 178 10.21 -14.65 -7.15
N LYS A 179 10.53 -15.88 -6.79
CA LYS A 179 11.82 -16.24 -6.16
C LYS A 179 12.98 -15.91 -7.08
N LEU A 180 12.85 -16.23 -8.37
CA LEU A 180 13.87 -15.96 -9.37
C LEU A 180 14.10 -14.44 -9.54
N ILE A 181 13.01 -13.68 -9.72
CA ILE A 181 13.08 -12.21 -9.79
C ILE A 181 13.76 -11.63 -8.53
N PHE A 182 13.34 -12.09 -7.34
CA PHE A 182 13.91 -11.65 -6.07
C PHE A 182 15.42 -11.92 -6.00
N ALA A 183 15.86 -13.14 -6.37
CA ALA A 183 17.25 -13.54 -6.35
C ALA A 183 18.11 -12.72 -7.34
N TYR A 184 17.64 -12.53 -8.56
CA TYR A 184 18.36 -11.74 -9.57
C TYR A 184 18.43 -10.24 -9.25
N ARG A 185 17.56 -9.75 -8.39
CA ARG A 185 17.61 -8.36 -7.89
C ARG A 185 18.61 -8.17 -6.76
N LEU A 186 19.16 -9.24 -6.17
CA LEU A 186 20.20 -9.15 -5.14
C LEU A 186 21.60 -9.02 -5.77
N THR A 187 22.45 -8.23 -5.13
CA THR A 187 23.85 -8.07 -5.49
C THR A 187 24.74 -8.87 -4.54
N GLY A 188 25.74 -9.57 -5.07
CA GLY A 188 26.72 -10.33 -4.32
C GLY A 188 28.13 -10.16 -4.86
N TYR A 189 29.08 -10.93 -4.31
CA TYR A 189 30.46 -10.97 -4.82
C TYR A 189 30.46 -11.47 -6.27
N LYS A 190 31.05 -10.68 -7.18
CA LYS A 190 31.07 -10.97 -8.64
C LYS A 190 29.68 -11.17 -9.28
N ASN A 191 28.61 -10.79 -8.60
CA ASN A 191 27.24 -10.91 -9.10
C ASN A 191 26.52 -9.58 -8.95
N ALA A 192 26.28 -8.91 -10.05
CA ALA A 192 25.52 -7.67 -10.09
C ALA A 192 24.03 -7.95 -10.22
N ALA A 193 23.22 -7.19 -9.49
CA ALA A 193 21.77 -7.26 -9.60
C ALA A 193 21.32 -6.87 -11.01
N MET A 194 20.36 -7.60 -11.56
CA MET A 194 19.72 -7.26 -12.83
C MET A 194 18.72 -6.10 -12.67
N THR A 195 18.63 -5.24 -13.67
CA THR A 195 17.59 -4.20 -13.76
C THR A 195 16.23 -4.82 -14.12
N TYR A 196 15.15 -4.04 -14.00
CA TYR A 196 13.83 -4.50 -14.45
C TYR A 196 13.80 -4.78 -15.96
N ASP A 197 14.54 -3.99 -16.76
CA ASP A 197 14.62 -4.16 -18.21
C ASP A 197 15.38 -5.43 -18.60
N GLN A 198 16.50 -5.71 -17.91
CA GLN A 198 17.23 -6.96 -18.11
C GLN A 198 16.38 -8.19 -17.76
N LEU A 199 15.66 -8.14 -16.61
CA LEU A 199 14.73 -9.21 -16.23
C LEU A 199 13.54 -9.33 -17.18
N SER A 200 13.09 -8.20 -17.76
CA SER A 200 12.03 -8.18 -18.75
C SER A 200 12.41 -8.99 -20.01
N ILE A 201 13.65 -8.82 -20.48
CA ILE A 201 14.19 -9.58 -21.61
C ILE A 201 14.34 -11.05 -21.25
N GLU A 202 14.97 -11.34 -20.13
CA GLU A 202 15.27 -12.71 -19.67
C GLU A 202 14.00 -13.54 -19.46
N LEU A 203 13.00 -12.95 -18.79
CA LEU A 203 11.76 -13.65 -18.44
C LEU A 203 10.63 -13.45 -19.44
N LYS A 204 10.87 -12.71 -20.56
CA LYS A 204 9.88 -12.38 -21.58
C LYS A 204 8.58 -11.80 -21.00
N ARG A 205 8.73 -10.87 -20.09
CA ARG A 205 7.64 -10.12 -19.42
C ARG A 205 7.84 -8.62 -19.62
N SER A 206 6.78 -7.81 -19.53
CA SER A 206 6.96 -6.36 -19.51
C SER A 206 7.68 -5.90 -18.23
N PRO A 207 8.47 -4.80 -18.27
CA PRO A 207 9.13 -4.26 -17.08
C PRO A 207 8.16 -3.97 -15.92
N SER A 208 6.96 -3.48 -16.23
CA SER A 208 5.90 -3.24 -15.24
C SER A 208 5.40 -4.54 -14.59
N SER A 209 5.28 -5.63 -15.36
CA SER A 209 4.93 -6.94 -14.82
C SER A 209 6.01 -7.47 -13.85
N ILE A 210 7.30 -7.32 -14.22
CA ILE A 210 8.41 -7.70 -13.34
C ILE A 210 8.39 -6.87 -12.05
N ARG A 211 8.16 -5.56 -12.17
CA ARG A 211 8.05 -4.66 -11.01
C ARG A 211 6.92 -5.07 -10.06
N LEU A 212 5.74 -5.40 -10.58
CA LEU A 212 4.60 -5.85 -9.78
C LEU A 212 4.86 -7.19 -9.10
N LEU A 213 5.44 -8.18 -9.81
CA LEU A 213 5.82 -9.48 -9.24
C LEU A 213 6.86 -9.33 -8.13
N PHE A 214 7.86 -8.47 -8.35
CA PHE A 214 8.87 -8.17 -7.34
C PHE A 214 8.28 -7.48 -6.12
N LEU A 215 7.39 -6.50 -6.31
CA LEU A 215 6.72 -5.81 -5.22
C LEU A 215 5.85 -6.77 -4.39
N GLU A 216 5.10 -7.64 -5.06
CA GLU A 216 4.30 -8.66 -4.38
C GLU A 216 5.20 -9.63 -3.59
N SER A 217 6.39 -9.99 -4.12
CA SER A 217 7.38 -10.81 -3.39
C SER A 217 7.77 -10.15 -2.06
N LEU A 218 8.02 -8.85 -2.05
CA LEU A 218 8.35 -8.11 -0.83
C LEU A 218 7.17 -8.09 0.15
N HIS A 219 5.95 -7.92 -0.36
CA HIS A 219 4.74 -7.94 0.46
C HIS A 219 4.42 -9.32 1.04
N ARG A 220 4.84 -10.41 0.39
CA ARG A 220 4.77 -11.77 0.93
C ARG A 220 5.86 -12.02 1.97
N LEU A 221 7.07 -11.52 1.72
CA LEU A 221 8.24 -11.75 2.58
C LEU A 221 8.17 -10.98 3.90
N LEU A 222 7.80 -9.69 3.86
CA LEU A 222 7.86 -8.80 5.01
C LEU A 222 7.09 -9.31 6.24
N PRO A 223 5.83 -9.78 6.14
CA PRO A 223 5.13 -10.32 7.30
C PRO A 223 5.84 -11.51 7.95
N ILE A 224 6.55 -12.31 7.16
CA ILE A 224 7.30 -13.47 7.65
C ILE A 224 8.52 -13.00 8.45
N VAL A 225 9.33 -12.10 7.87
CA VAL A 225 10.56 -11.62 8.53
C VAL A 225 10.31 -10.71 9.73
N GLU A 226 9.11 -10.18 9.90
CA GLU A 226 8.72 -9.41 11.09
C GLU A 226 8.59 -10.26 12.36
N HIS A 227 8.52 -11.59 12.24
CA HIS A 227 8.51 -12.52 13.38
C HIS A 227 9.90 -12.63 14.03
N LYS A 228 10.22 -11.73 14.96
CA LYS A 228 11.54 -11.56 15.60
C LYS A 228 12.13 -12.85 16.19
N LYS A 229 11.30 -13.73 16.77
CA LYS A 229 11.77 -14.99 17.38
C LYS A 229 12.30 -15.96 16.33
N GLU A 230 11.73 -15.99 15.16
CA GLU A 230 12.06 -16.91 14.10
C GLU A 230 13.09 -16.36 13.12
N PHE A 231 13.08 -15.05 12.90
CA PHE A 231 13.92 -14.33 11.94
C PHE A 231 14.62 -13.12 12.61
N PRO A 232 15.47 -13.34 13.65
CA PRO A 232 16.05 -12.24 14.42
C PRO A 232 16.93 -11.30 13.59
N ILE A 233 17.64 -11.82 12.59
CA ILE A 233 18.50 -11.01 11.71
C ILE A 233 17.62 -10.24 10.71
N MET A 234 16.73 -10.93 9.98
CA MET A 234 15.87 -10.30 8.97
C MET A 234 14.92 -9.27 9.61
N SER A 235 14.35 -9.57 10.79
CA SER A 235 13.48 -8.64 11.51
C SER A 235 14.19 -7.36 11.91
N SER A 236 15.50 -7.41 12.21
CA SER A 236 16.27 -6.21 12.51
C SER A 236 16.51 -5.32 11.29
N ILE A 237 16.52 -5.89 10.07
CA ILE A 237 16.56 -5.12 8.82
C ILE A 237 15.20 -4.48 8.53
N ALA A 238 14.11 -5.16 8.92
CA ALA A 238 12.72 -4.74 8.70
C ALA A 238 12.12 -3.88 9.84
N ALA A 239 12.88 -3.51 10.87
CA ALA A 239 12.37 -3.03 12.15
C ALA A 239 11.43 -1.80 12.08
N ASP A 240 11.60 -0.91 11.10
CA ASP A 240 10.85 0.34 10.92
C ASP A 240 10.12 0.42 9.57
N ILE A 241 9.94 -0.74 8.92
CA ILE A 241 9.35 -0.80 7.57
C ILE A 241 7.83 -0.78 7.64
N ARG A 242 7.24 -1.56 8.55
CA ARG A 242 5.79 -1.55 8.75
C ARG A 242 5.35 -0.18 9.29
N ILE A 243 4.33 0.37 8.68
CA ILE A 243 3.70 1.61 9.14
C ILE A 243 2.74 1.24 10.26
N VAL A 244 3.05 1.73 11.45
CA VAL A 244 2.25 1.52 12.67
C VAL A 244 1.28 2.68 12.88
N GLU A 245 1.70 3.90 12.47
CA GLU A 245 0.85 5.09 12.54
C GLU A 245 0.00 5.18 11.27
N ASP A 246 -1.29 5.15 11.48
CA ASP A 246 -2.26 5.16 10.38
C ASP A 246 -2.59 6.57 9.89
N LEU A 247 -2.46 7.58 10.75
CA LEU A 247 -2.76 8.99 10.44
C LEU A 247 -1.64 9.67 9.66
N THR A 248 -2.02 10.62 8.82
CA THR A 248 -1.05 11.57 8.23
C THR A 248 -0.44 12.45 9.32
N GLU A 249 0.77 12.98 9.10
CA GLU A 249 1.40 13.92 10.05
C GLU A 249 0.46 15.10 10.37
N SER A 250 -0.25 15.60 9.33
CA SER A 250 -1.19 16.70 9.49
C SER A 250 -2.38 16.29 10.36
N ALA A 251 -2.96 15.12 10.16
CA ALA A 251 -4.06 14.61 10.98
C ALA A 251 -3.59 14.30 12.42
N THR A 252 -2.36 13.80 12.58
CA THR A 252 -1.74 13.57 13.91
C THR A 252 -1.63 14.89 14.69
N ALA A 253 -1.16 15.97 14.06
CA ALA A 253 -1.10 17.27 14.71
C ALA A 253 -2.50 17.82 15.06
N THR A 254 -3.53 17.59 14.22
CA THR A 254 -4.93 17.89 14.55
C THR A 254 -5.41 17.06 15.75
N LYS A 255 -5.13 15.76 15.75
CA LYS A 255 -5.52 14.86 16.86
C LYS A 255 -4.95 15.31 18.19
N GLN A 256 -3.69 15.76 18.23
CA GLN A 256 -3.06 16.26 19.45
C GLN A 256 -3.79 17.48 20.03
N LEU A 257 -4.21 18.42 19.16
CA LEU A 257 -4.95 19.61 19.59
C LEU A 257 -6.38 19.25 20.02
N TYR A 258 -7.03 18.34 19.31
CA TYR A 258 -8.35 17.83 19.69
C TYR A 258 -8.34 17.15 21.08
N LEU A 259 -7.31 16.35 21.36
CA LEU A 259 -7.13 15.73 22.68
C LEU A 259 -6.83 16.73 23.81
N GLN A 260 -6.40 17.95 23.47
CA GLN A 260 -6.28 19.08 24.41
C GLN A 260 -7.61 19.81 24.64
N GLY A 261 -8.70 19.37 24.01
CA GLY A 261 -10.04 19.93 24.19
C GLY A 261 -10.40 21.07 23.24
N LEU A 262 -9.57 21.36 22.20
CA LEU A 262 -9.89 22.41 21.23
C LEU A 262 -11.00 21.95 20.28
N THR A 263 -11.88 22.88 19.90
CA THR A 263 -12.89 22.67 18.83
C THR A 263 -12.25 22.62 17.44
N MET A 264 -13.02 22.17 16.45
CA MET A 264 -12.55 22.13 15.06
C MET A 264 -12.21 23.52 14.54
N GLU A 265 -12.99 24.54 14.90
CA GLU A 265 -12.81 25.94 14.53
C GLU A 265 -11.54 26.51 15.18
N GLU A 266 -11.32 26.26 16.47
CA GLU A 266 -10.09 26.68 17.18
C GLU A 266 -8.85 26.01 16.60
N ILE A 267 -8.93 24.72 16.25
CA ILE A 267 -7.84 24.00 15.58
C ILE A 267 -7.56 24.59 14.20
N ALA A 268 -8.61 24.89 13.42
CA ALA A 268 -8.47 25.50 12.10
C ALA A 268 -7.76 26.86 12.20
N ALA A 269 -8.19 27.72 13.12
CA ALA A 269 -7.58 29.00 13.38
C ALA A 269 -6.11 28.86 13.84
N LYS A 270 -5.85 28.00 14.83
CA LYS A 270 -4.50 27.79 15.40
C LYS A 270 -3.51 27.24 14.40
N ARG A 271 -3.96 26.38 13.48
CA ARG A 271 -3.12 25.77 12.44
C ARG A 271 -3.10 26.55 11.12
N ASN A 272 -3.85 27.63 11.02
CA ASN A 272 -4.06 28.41 9.78
C ASN A 272 -4.48 27.50 8.60
N LEU A 273 -5.45 26.62 8.85
CA LEU A 273 -6.03 25.70 7.88
C LEU A 273 -7.52 26.01 7.68
N LYS A 274 -8.06 25.61 6.52
CA LYS A 274 -9.51 25.68 6.28
C LYS A 274 -10.23 24.67 7.18
N LEU A 275 -11.43 24.99 7.64
CA LEU A 275 -12.27 24.10 8.42
C LEU A 275 -12.47 22.75 7.69
N SER A 276 -12.70 22.79 6.38
CA SER A 276 -12.83 21.57 5.55
C SER A 276 -11.60 20.66 5.58
N THR A 277 -10.40 21.22 5.79
CA THR A 277 -9.17 20.43 5.97
C THR A 277 -9.16 19.75 7.35
N ILE A 278 -9.65 20.43 8.37
CA ILE A 278 -9.79 19.84 9.71
C ILE A 278 -10.87 18.75 9.70
N GLU A 279 -11.99 18.97 9.02
CA GLU A 279 -13.02 17.93 8.78
C GLU A 279 -12.42 16.70 8.12
N ASP A 280 -11.55 16.87 7.10
CA ASP A 280 -10.83 15.75 6.46
C ASP A 280 -9.95 14.99 7.45
N HIS A 281 -9.26 15.68 8.36
CA HIS A 281 -8.47 15.04 9.40
C HIS A 281 -9.32 14.26 10.40
N PHE A 282 -10.50 14.78 10.77
CA PHE A 282 -11.43 14.08 11.66
C PHE A 282 -12.02 12.81 11.01
N VAL A 283 -12.37 12.88 9.72
CA VAL A 283 -12.76 11.69 8.96
C VAL A 283 -11.61 10.68 8.90
N GLU A 284 -10.38 11.14 8.69
CA GLU A 284 -9.19 10.27 8.73
C GLU A 284 -9.04 9.61 10.11
N MET A 285 -9.20 10.34 11.20
CA MET A 285 -9.18 9.78 12.56
C MET A 285 -10.27 8.71 12.74
N ALA A 286 -11.50 8.97 12.30
CA ALA A 286 -12.60 8.01 12.38
C ALA A 286 -12.40 6.76 11.50
N ILE A 287 -11.67 6.89 10.39
CA ILE A 287 -11.27 5.76 9.56
C ILE A 287 -10.30 4.83 10.29
N HIS A 288 -9.42 5.38 11.11
CA HIS A 288 -8.32 4.65 11.73
C HIS A 288 -8.58 4.21 13.17
N ASP A 289 -9.48 4.87 13.88
CA ASP A 289 -9.80 4.56 15.27
C ASP A 289 -11.29 4.21 15.41
N GLU A 290 -11.60 2.94 15.63
CA GLU A 290 -12.98 2.46 15.83
C GLU A 290 -13.65 3.06 17.07
N ARG A 291 -12.86 3.58 18.01
CA ARG A 291 -13.35 4.25 19.24
C ARG A 291 -13.47 5.76 19.06
N PHE A 292 -13.26 6.28 17.84
CA PHE A 292 -13.44 7.70 17.57
C PHE A 292 -14.87 8.13 17.92
N PRO A 293 -15.08 9.23 18.71
CA PRO A 293 -16.38 9.62 19.24
C PRO A 293 -17.27 10.26 18.18
N ILE A 294 -17.68 9.52 17.16
CA ILE A 294 -18.48 10.06 16.05
C ILE A 294 -19.84 10.62 16.49
N HIS A 295 -20.38 10.07 17.61
CA HIS A 295 -21.67 10.53 18.16
C HIS A 295 -21.62 11.95 18.72
N SER A 296 -20.44 12.56 18.85
CA SER A 296 -20.29 14.00 19.09
C SER A 296 -20.66 14.85 17.86
N PHE A 297 -20.75 14.25 16.66
CA PHE A 297 -20.94 14.95 15.40
C PHE A 297 -22.21 14.51 14.65
N VAL A 298 -22.73 13.30 14.90
CA VAL A 298 -23.89 12.71 14.26
C VAL A 298 -24.71 11.91 15.27
N THR A 299 -26.03 11.91 15.12
CA THR A 299 -26.90 11.12 15.99
C THR A 299 -26.96 9.65 15.56
N GLU A 300 -27.23 8.73 16.48
CA GLU A 300 -27.44 7.32 16.14
C GLU A 300 -28.57 7.13 15.13
N ARG A 301 -29.62 7.98 15.21
CA ARG A 301 -30.73 7.97 14.26
C ARG A 301 -30.25 8.28 12.84
N ASP A 302 -29.37 9.28 12.68
CA ASP A 302 -28.82 9.64 11.39
C ASP A 302 -27.95 8.52 10.81
N VAL A 303 -27.12 7.90 11.67
CA VAL A 303 -26.29 6.75 11.29
C VAL A 303 -27.16 5.62 10.73
N GLN A 304 -28.22 5.25 11.45
CA GLN A 304 -29.11 4.16 11.02
C GLN A 304 -29.87 4.51 9.74
N ALA A 305 -30.40 5.75 9.63
CA ALA A 305 -31.14 6.21 8.46
C ALA A 305 -30.24 6.19 7.20
N VAL A 306 -29.03 6.73 7.29
CA VAL A 306 -28.08 6.74 6.17
C VAL A 306 -27.69 5.32 5.76
N ARG A 307 -27.43 4.43 6.73
CA ARG A 307 -27.12 3.01 6.46
C ARG A 307 -28.23 2.26 5.75
N LEU A 308 -29.47 2.45 6.18
CA LEU A 308 -30.63 1.86 5.51
C LEU A 308 -30.74 2.35 4.06
N LYS A 309 -30.59 3.66 3.86
CA LYS A 309 -30.69 4.26 2.52
C LYS A 309 -29.54 3.81 1.60
N MET A 310 -28.33 3.66 2.13
CA MET A 310 -27.21 3.10 1.38
C MET A 310 -27.47 1.67 0.88
N LYS A 311 -28.11 0.84 1.71
CA LYS A 311 -28.49 -0.54 1.33
C LYS A 311 -29.60 -0.52 0.27
N GLU A 312 -30.59 0.36 0.44
CA GLU A 312 -31.71 0.53 -0.51
C GLU A 312 -31.20 0.97 -1.89
N LEU A 313 -30.34 2.00 -1.93
CA LEU A 313 -29.83 2.58 -3.16
C LEU A 313 -28.58 1.85 -3.70
N GLN A 314 -28.05 0.89 -2.97
CA GLN A 314 -26.82 0.16 -3.28
C GLN A 314 -25.65 1.11 -3.67
N THR A 315 -25.50 2.23 -2.98
CA THR A 315 -24.50 3.25 -3.29
C THR A 315 -23.83 3.81 -2.04
N LYS A 316 -22.54 4.19 -2.21
CA LYS A 316 -21.74 4.95 -1.24
C LYS A 316 -21.37 6.35 -1.78
N ARG A 317 -22.05 6.80 -2.85
CA ARG A 317 -21.79 8.10 -3.48
C ARG A 317 -22.32 9.23 -2.60
N LEU A 318 -21.37 10.04 -2.07
CA LEU A 318 -21.70 11.16 -1.16
C LEU A 318 -22.73 12.13 -1.75
N ARG A 319 -22.68 12.41 -3.05
CA ARG A 319 -23.62 13.31 -3.70
C ARG A 319 -25.05 12.74 -3.63
N VAL A 320 -25.22 11.46 -3.95
CA VAL A 320 -26.54 10.79 -3.89
C VAL A 320 -27.07 10.79 -2.46
N LEU A 321 -26.20 10.47 -1.47
CA LEU A 321 -26.59 10.52 -0.06
C LEU A 321 -26.91 11.93 0.41
N LYS A 322 -26.19 12.95 -0.09
CA LYS A 322 -26.47 14.36 0.25
C LYS A 322 -27.80 14.83 -0.29
N ASP A 323 -28.19 14.38 -1.49
CA ASP A 323 -29.49 14.71 -2.08
C ASP A 323 -30.64 14.11 -1.24
N GLU A 324 -30.46 12.91 -0.66
CA GLU A 324 -31.43 12.26 0.24
C GLU A 324 -31.44 12.88 1.66
N PHE A 325 -30.27 13.27 2.16
CA PHE A 325 -30.10 13.79 3.53
C PHE A 325 -29.61 15.24 3.53
N GLN A 326 -30.46 16.16 3.05
CA GLN A 326 -30.12 17.58 2.91
C GLN A 326 -29.69 18.25 4.23
N ALA A 327 -30.21 17.78 5.36
CA ALA A 327 -29.87 18.31 6.70
C ALA A 327 -28.45 17.92 7.17
N LEU A 328 -27.88 16.81 6.66
CA LEU A 328 -26.54 16.37 7.03
C LEU A 328 -25.48 17.02 6.14
N SER A 329 -24.38 17.50 6.75
CA SER A 329 -23.24 18.01 5.99
C SER A 329 -22.48 16.87 5.29
N TYR A 330 -21.65 17.21 4.29
CA TYR A 330 -20.73 16.23 3.69
C TYR A 330 -19.78 15.62 4.70
N PHE A 331 -19.34 16.40 5.69
CA PHE A 331 -18.50 15.91 6.78
C PHE A 331 -19.22 14.82 7.60
N GLN A 332 -20.45 15.09 8.02
CA GLN A 332 -21.27 14.12 8.78
C GLN A 332 -21.53 12.83 8.00
N LEU A 333 -21.89 12.94 6.72
CA LEU A 333 -22.06 11.78 5.84
C LEU A 333 -20.75 10.96 5.72
N ARG A 334 -19.61 11.61 5.58
CA ARG A 334 -18.30 10.93 5.52
C ARG A 334 -17.92 10.26 6.84
N LEU A 335 -18.25 10.86 7.98
CA LEU A 335 -18.09 10.22 9.28
C LEU A 335 -18.96 8.96 9.39
N ILE A 336 -20.24 9.01 8.98
CA ILE A 336 -21.11 7.84 9.00
C ILE A 336 -20.55 6.72 8.11
N LEU A 337 -20.05 7.06 6.91
CA LEU A 337 -19.44 6.11 6.02
C LEU A 337 -18.11 5.53 6.58
N SER A 338 -17.43 6.26 7.49
CA SER A 338 -16.19 5.80 8.10
C SER A 338 -16.36 4.71 9.14
N ILE A 339 -17.56 4.54 9.70
CA ILE A 339 -17.84 3.50 10.69
C ILE A 339 -17.81 2.14 9.99
N ASN A 340 -17.06 1.20 10.53
CA ASN A 340 -17.10 -0.18 10.06
C ASN A 340 -18.53 -0.69 10.09
N THR A 341 -19.08 -1.02 8.96
CA THR A 341 -20.18 -1.96 8.89
C THR A 341 -19.60 -3.30 9.28
N GLY A 342 -19.50 -3.55 10.57
CA GLY A 342 -19.04 -4.82 11.09
C GLY A 342 -19.93 -5.94 10.54
N GLY A 343 -19.32 -6.85 9.80
CA GLY A 343 -19.86 -8.14 9.51
C GLY A 343 -20.79 -8.22 8.30
N GLN A 344 -20.41 -9.11 7.40
CA GLN A 344 -21.17 -9.69 6.28
C GLN A 344 -21.02 -8.95 4.95
N ASP A 345 -19.89 -9.15 4.32
CA ASP A 345 -19.75 -9.47 2.89
C ASP A 345 -18.49 -10.33 2.79
N ASP A 346 -18.60 -11.62 3.11
CA ASP A 346 -17.74 -12.69 2.66
C ASP A 346 -18.20 -13.18 1.29
#